data_f2fd38efe6c11bc47b559139c97386df
#
_entry.id   f2fd38efe6c11bc47b559139c97386df
#
_cell.length_a   1.000
_cell.length_b   1.000
_cell.length_c   1.000
_cell.angle_alpha   90.00
_cell.angle_beta   90.00
_cell.angle_gamma   90.00
#
_symmetry.space_group_name_H-M   'P 1'
#
loop_
_entity.id
_entity.type
_entity.pdbx_description
1 polymer ?
#
loop_
_entity_poly.entity_id
_entity_poly.type
_entity_poly.pdbx_seq_one_letter_code
_entity_poly.pdbx_strand_id
1 'polypeptide(L)'
;MPTSQTMEDLRADLARNIKQFRKLRGVSQERLALEAEVDRTVVSKIERCVGNPSLDTLVKLANRLDTTVSALMAPPLAEPA
;
A
#
# COMPACT_ATOMS: atom_id res chain seq x y z
N MET A 1 -5.87 8.53 24.69
CA MET A 1 -6.43 8.78 23.35
C MET A 1 -6.84 7.49 22.71
N PRO A 2 -8.02 7.40 22.21
CA PRO A 2 -8.39 6.22 21.47
C PRO A 2 -7.58 6.12 20.18
N THR A 3 -7.23 4.92 19.83
CA THR A 3 -6.41 4.68 18.66
C THR A 3 -7.19 3.84 17.65
N SER A 4 -8.46 4.17 17.47
CA SER A 4 -9.29 3.46 16.53
C SER A 4 -8.85 3.78 15.11
N GLN A 5 -8.63 2.75 14.33
CA GLN A 5 -8.41 2.90 12.90
C GLN A 5 -9.69 2.53 12.19
N THR A 6 -10.09 3.34 11.22
CA THR A 6 -11.21 3.02 10.38
C THR A 6 -10.71 2.40 9.08
N MET A 7 -11.62 1.84 8.29
CA MET A 7 -11.26 1.37 6.96
C MET A 7 -10.75 2.51 6.09
N GLU A 8 -11.31 3.70 6.26
CA GLU A 8 -10.83 4.88 5.54
C GLU A 8 -9.38 5.20 5.88
N ASP A 9 -9.04 5.16 7.17
CA ASP A 9 -7.68 5.40 7.62
C ASP A 9 -6.71 4.38 7.03
N LEU A 10 -7.08 3.11 7.07
CA LEU A 10 -6.24 2.05 6.53
C LEU A 10 -6.05 2.19 5.03
N ARG A 11 -7.11 2.51 4.30
CA ARG A 11 -7.01 2.71 2.86
C ARG A 11 -6.12 3.89 2.51
N ALA A 12 -6.23 4.98 3.28
CA ALA A 12 -5.39 6.15 3.06
C ALA A 12 -3.92 5.85 3.34
N ASP A 13 -3.64 5.14 4.43
CA ASP A 13 -2.27 4.75 4.78
C ASP A 13 -1.68 3.82 3.73
N LEU A 14 -2.44 2.82 3.32
CA LEU A 14 -2.00 1.88 2.31
C LEU A 14 -1.72 2.59 0.97
N ALA A 15 -2.62 3.48 0.56
CA ALA A 15 -2.46 4.24 -0.68
C ALA A 15 -1.17 5.07 -0.66
N ARG A 16 -0.96 5.79 0.44
CA ARG A 16 0.24 6.63 0.59
C ARG A 16 1.50 5.78 0.57
N ASN A 17 1.51 4.70 1.33
CA ASN A 17 2.70 3.87 1.47
C ASN A 17 3.04 3.14 0.18
N ILE A 18 2.05 2.59 -0.50
CA ILE A 18 2.28 1.93 -1.80
C ILE A 18 2.90 2.92 -2.79
N LYS A 19 2.35 4.13 -2.87
CA LYS A 19 2.89 5.16 -3.76
C LYS A 19 4.34 5.48 -3.44
N GLN A 20 4.65 5.66 -2.17
CA GLN A 20 6.01 6.01 -1.74
C GLN A 20 7.00 4.91 -2.08
N PHE A 21 6.69 3.67 -1.72
CA PHE A 21 7.58 2.55 -2.03
C PHE A 21 7.74 2.36 -3.54
N ARG A 22 6.65 2.52 -4.28
CA ARG A 22 6.69 2.40 -5.73
C ARG A 22 7.60 3.46 -6.35
N LYS A 23 7.48 4.70 -5.89
CA LYS A 23 8.32 5.80 -6.39
C LYS A 23 9.78 5.59 -6.05
N LEU A 24 10.06 5.11 -4.83
CA LEU A 24 11.42 4.80 -4.43
C LEU A 24 12.05 3.73 -5.33
N ARG A 25 11.26 2.77 -5.78
CA ARG A 25 11.74 1.75 -6.70
C ARG A 25 11.74 2.19 -8.15
N GLY A 26 11.10 3.32 -8.43
CA GLY A 26 11.01 3.83 -9.80
C GLY A 26 10.15 2.98 -10.71
N VAL A 27 9.11 2.35 -10.18
CA VAL A 27 8.22 1.49 -10.99
C VAL A 27 6.83 2.10 -11.10
N SER A 28 6.18 1.85 -12.23
CA SER A 28 4.80 2.28 -12.46
C SER A 28 3.83 1.35 -11.73
N GLN A 29 2.58 1.79 -11.62
CA GLN A 29 1.51 0.93 -11.09
C GLN A 29 1.41 -0.37 -11.89
N GLU A 30 1.44 -0.25 -13.20
CA GLU A 30 1.32 -1.38 -14.11
C GLU A 30 2.49 -2.36 -13.95
N ARG A 31 3.70 -1.82 -13.85
CA ARG A 31 4.90 -2.64 -13.67
C ARG A 31 4.88 -3.38 -12.35
N LEU A 32 4.48 -2.70 -11.28
CA LEU A 32 4.37 -3.34 -9.98
C LEU A 32 3.38 -4.49 -10.00
N ALA A 33 2.21 -4.27 -10.59
CA ALA A 33 1.18 -5.30 -10.69
C ALA A 33 1.70 -6.52 -11.46
N LEU A 34 2.38 -6.26 -12.58
CA LEU A 34 2.95 -7.33 -13.39
C LEU A 34 3.96 -8.15 -12.59
N GLU A 35 4.88 -7.49 -11.92
CA GLU A 35 5.93 -8.17 -11.16
C GLU A 35 5.38 -8.91 -9.95
N ALA A 36 4.34 -8.38 -9.33
CA ALA A 36 3.71 -9.02 -8.18
C ALA A 36 2.68 -10.08 -8.58
N GLU A 37 2.43 -10.23 -9.87
CA GLU A 37 1.45 -11.18 -10.39
C GLU A 37 0.05 -10.94 -9.82
N VAL A 38 -0.33 -9.66 -9.77
CA VAL A 38 -1.68 -9.27 -9.39
C VAL A 38 -2.33 -8.54 -10.57
N ASP A 39 -3.64 -8.43 -10.54
CA ASP A 39 -4.35 -7.72 -11.60
C ASP A 39 -3.90 -6.26 -11.62
N ARG A 40 -3.70 -5.73 -12.82
CA ARG A 40 -3.20 -4.35 -12.97
C ARG A 40 -4.11 -3.31 -12.34
N THR A 41 -5.41 -3.60 -12.20
CA THR A 41 -6.34 -2.67 -11.58
C THR A 41 -6.21 -2.64 -10.05
N VAL A 42 -5.59 -3.65 -9.46
CA VAL A 42 -5.44 -3.74 -7.99
C VAL A 42 -4.63 -2.57 -7.45
N VAL A 43 -3.46 -2.31 -8.05
CA VAL A 43 -2.61 -1.22 -7.58
C VAL A 43 -3.30 0.12 -7.76
N SER A 44 -3.94 0.32 -8.91
CA SER A 44 -4.70 1.55 -9.16
C SER A 44 -5.81 1.76 -8.13
N LYS A 45 -6.57 0.71 -7.82
CA LYS A 45 -7.64 0.81 -6.83
C LYS A 45 -7.09 1.13 -5.44
N ILE A 46 -5.99 0.48 -5.06
CA ILE A 46 -5.35 0.76 -3.77
C ILE A 46 -4.94 2.24 -3.69
N GLU A 47 -4.29 2.75 -4.72
CA GLU A 47 -3.81 4.14 -4.71
C GLU A 47 -4.94 5.17 -4.77
N ARG A 48 -6.13 4.76 -5.22
CA ARG A 48 -7.32 5.59 -5.20
C ARG A 48 -8.16 5.42 -3.93
N CYS A 49 -7.64 4.67 -2.96
CA CYS A 49 -8.33 4.41 -1.69
C CYS A 49 -9.65 3.67 -1.85
N VAL A 50 -9.75 2.77 -2.83
CA VAL A 50 -10.95 1.97 -3.03
C VAL A 50 -10.59 0.49 -3.06
N GLY A 51 -11.57 -0.35 -2.82
CA GLY A 51 -11.38 -1.79 -2.81
C GLY A 51 -10.88 -2.31 -1.48
N ASN A 52 -10.79 -3.62 -1.38
CA ASN A 52 -10.32 -4.33 -0.20
C ASN A 52 -9.33 -5.41 -0.64
N PRO A 53 -8.05 -5.06 -0.77
CA PRO A 53 -7.07 -6.07 -1.17
C PRO A 53 -6.97 -7.16 -0.11
N SER A 54 -6.77 -8.39 -0.54
CA SER A 54 -6.57 -9.50 0.38
C SER A 54 -5.18 -9.42 1.00
N LEU A 55 -4.99 -10.12 2.11
CA LEU A 55 -3.66 -10.21 2.72
C LEU A 55 -2.68 -10.85 1.75
N ASP A 56 -3.12 -11.84 0.98
CA ASP A 56 -2.28 -12.47 -0.03
C ASP A 56 -1.78 -11.45 -1.05
N THR A 57 -2.67 -10.60 -1.53
CA THR A 57 -2.31 -9.52 -2.45
C THR A 57 -1.29 -8.57 -1.82
N LEU A 58 -1.51 -8.19 -0.57
CA LEU A 58 -0.60 -7.29 0.14
C LEU A 58 0.79 -7.91 0.32
N VAL A 59 0.85 -9.19 0.61
CA VAL A 59 2.13 -9.91 0.72
C VAL A 59 2.89 -9.88 -0.61
N LYS A 60 2.18 -10.13 -1.71
CA LYS A 60 2.79 -10.11 -3.04
C LYS A 60 3.35 -8.73 -3.37
N LEU A 61 2.59 -7.69 -3.07
CA LEU A 61 3.03 -6.31 -3.33
C LEU A 61 4.21 -5.93 -2.44
N ALA A 62 4.13 -6.27 -1.15
CA ALA A 62 5.20 -5.96 -0.20
C ALA A 62 6.51 -6.61 -0.63
N ASN A 63 6.47 -7.87 -1.05
CA ASN A 63 7.66 -8.58 -1.49
C ASN A 63 8.32 -7.90 -2.68
N ARG A 64 7.53 -7.43 -3.63
CA ARG A 64 8.07 -6.75 -4.81
C ARG A 64 8.56 -5.34 -4.50
N LEU A 65 8.03 -4.73 -3.45
CA LEU A 65 8.48 -3.42 -3.02
C LEU A 65 9.59 -3.50 -1.97
N ASP A 66 10.04 -4.72 -1.68
CA ASP A 66 11.14 -4.96 -0.75
C ASP A 66 10.82 -4.43 0.65
N THR A 67 9.60 -4.67 1.09
CA THR A 67 9.11 -4.19 2.38
C THR A 67 8.18 -5.23 3.00
N THR A 68 7.48 -4.85 4.07
CA THR A 68 6.56 -5.74 4.77
C THR A 68 5.14 -5.23 4.66
N VAL A 69 4.16 -6.12 4.88
CA VAL A 69 2.76 -5.70 4.93
C VAL A 69 2.56 -4.70 6.06
N SER A 70 3.24 -4.91 7.18
CA SER A 70 3.18 -3.96 8.31
C SER A 70 3.60 -2.56 7.88
N ALA A 71 4.69 -2.45 7.11
CA ALA A 71 5.15 -1.15 6.61
C ALA A 71 4.16 -0.54 5.63
N LEU A 72 3.53 -1.36 4.79
CA LEU A 72 2.53 -0.87 3.85
C LEU A 72 1.30 -0.30 4.56
N MET A 73 0.95 -0.85 5.72
CA MET A 73 -0.23 -0.46 6.46
C MET A 73 0.06 0.57 7.55
N ALA A 74 1.31 0.98 7.70
CA ALA A 74 1.71 1.85 8.80
C ALA A 74 1.11 3.25 8.67
N PRO A 75 0.66 3.83 9.79
CA PRO A 75 0.19 5.21 9.78
C PRO A 75 1.34 6.16 9.48
N PRO A 76 1.05 7.43 9.12
CA PRO A 76 2.11 8.39 8.91
C PRO A 76 2.91 8.60 10.20
N LEU A 77 4.20 8.89 10.04
CA LEU A 77 5.04 9.17 11.19
C LEU A 77 4.51 10.40 11.93
N ALA A 78 4.47 10.28 13.27
CA ALA A 78 4.05 11.42 14.08
C ALA A 78 5.09 12.54 13.93
N GLU A 79 4.60 13.75 13.73
CA GLU A 79 5.48 14.90 13.67
C GLU A 79 5.99 15.21 15.07
N PRO A 80 7.27 15.53 15.22
CA PRO A 80 7.76 15.97 16.54
C PRO A 80 7.08 17.27 16.94
N ALA A 81 6.71 17.35 18.19
CA ALA A 81 6.05 18.54 18.72
C ALA A 81 7.01 19.73 18.73
#